data_ccc0acd146cb75f4e4614a7be18429ca
#
_entry.id   ccc0acd146cb75f4e4614a7be18429ca
#
_cell.length_a   1.000
_cell.length_b   1.000
_cell.length_c   1.000
_cell.angle_alpha   90.00
_cell.angle_beta   90.00
_cell.angle_gamma   90.00
#
_symmetry.space_group_name_H-M   'P 1'
#
loop_
_entity.id
_entity.type
_entity.pdbx_description
1 polymer ?
#
loop_
_entity_poly.entity_id
_entity_poly.type
_entity_poly.pdbx_seq_one_letter_code
_entity_poly.pdbx_strand_id
1 'polypeptide(L)'
;MKNFTIYLVILVFLFVSKVLGQETFESRAKQIANKIEKITKQEKETLKKEVEEINVQLSNGVITGEQADKRKKELAEARAVIIEEKVTLAQNELNDLVQQKVDGKLKEQDSTKKGRLIIHWDKNDWHKKDSIRGEKRTTSQFVFAAGLNNIIADGELQDSNYKFMGSHFYEWGFTYNSRLMKNDNLLHAKYGLSLMYNNIRPTNNRSFVVNGDQTDLEINPVNLKESRFRNVYLVLPVHLEFDFTKPKEKDGKTYFRTHKSFRFGIGGYAGINVKSKQILKFEEDDLKYKTTIKGDYNVNNFIYGLSSYIGYKELSLYLKYDLNPLFQDNLVKENNISLGLRFDFN
;
A
#
# COMPACT_ATOMS: atom_id res chain seq x y z
N MET A 1 -0.60 -32.10 -7.05
CA MET A 1 -0.89 -30.66 -6.84
C MET A 1 -0.30 -30.08 -5.57
N LYS A 2 -0.05 -30.85 -4.51
CA LYS A 2 0.57 -30.34 -3.25
C LYS A 2 2.01 -29.79 -3.41
N ASN A 3 2.79 -30.29 -4.37
CA ASN A 3 4.17 -29.85 -4.55
C ASN A 3 4.31 -28.50 -5.30
N PHE A 4 3.33 -28.16 -6.16
CA PHE A 4 3.36 -26.89 -6.91
C PHE A 4 3.16 -25.67 -6.00
N THR A 5 2.25 -25.78 -5.01
CA THR A 5 2.02 -24.73 -4.01
C THR A 5 3.25 -24.49 -3.14
N ILE A 6 3.99 -25.54 -2.79
CA ILE A 6 5.23 -25.44 -2.01
C ILE A 6 6.32 -24.72 -2.82
N TYR A 7 6.48 -25.05 -4.11
CA TYR A 7 7.43 -24.38 -4.99
C TYR A 7 7.07 -22.90 -5.23
N LEU A 8 5.77 -22.59 -5.34
CA LEU A 8 5.30 -21.21 -5.47
C LEU A 8 5.58 -20.39 -4.20
N VAL A 9 5.35 -20.96 -3.03
CA VAL A 9 5.65 -20.32 -1.74
C VAL A 9 7.16 -20.12 -1.57
N ILE A 10 7.98 -21.11 -1.90
CA ILE A 10 9.46 -21.01 -1.88
C ILE A 10 9.93 -19.95 -2.87
N LEU A 11 9.36 -19.89 -4.07
CA LEU A 11 9.70 -18.88 -5.08
C LEU A 11 9.36 -17.46 -4.59
N VAL A 12 8.20 -17.27 -3.95
CA VAL A 12 7.81 -15.99 -3.33
C VAL A 12 8.76 -15.64 -2.19
N PHE A 13 9.14 -16.61 -1.33
CA PHE A 13 10.11 -16.39 -0.25
C PHE A 13 11.50 -16.01 -0.78
N LEU A 14 11.96 -16.63 -1.87
CA LEU A 14 13.24 -16.32 -2.50
C LEU A 14 13.24 -14.94 -3.17
N PHE A 15 12.09 -14.47 -3.67
CA PHE A 15 11.95 -13.09 -4.17
C PHE A 15 11.94 -12.07 -3.02
N VAL A 16 11.24 -12.35 -1.94
CA VAL A 16 11.19 -11.49 -0.75
C VAL A 16 12.57 -11.40 -0.08
N SER A 17 13.32 -12.49 0.01
CA SER A 17 14.67 -12.47 0.61
C SER A 17 15.71 -11.68 -0.21
N LYS A 18 15.57 -11.57 -1.54
CA LYS A 18 16.43 -10.71 -2.37
C LYS A 18 16.08 -9.22 -2.28
N VAL A 19 14.85 -8.88 -1.90
CA VAL A 19 14.42 -7.49 -1.68
C VAL A 19 14.78 -6.99 -0.28
N LEU A 20 14.97 -7.91 0.69
CA LEU A 20 15.41 -7.58 2.07
C LEU A 20 16.95 -7.52 2.24
N GLY A 21 17.72 -7.61 1.16
CA GLY A 21 19.16 -7.66 1.19
C GLY A 21 19.84 -6.33 1.06
N GLN A 22 20.33 -5.83 2.16
CA GLN A 22 21.25 -4.73 2.52
C GLN A 22 20.55 -3.47 3.01
N GLU A 23 20.49 -3.38 4.33
CA GLU A 23 20.15 -2.14 5.04
C GLU A 23 21.18 -1.06 4.67
N THR A 24 20.67 0.05 4.13
CA THR A 24 21.50 1.21 3.81
C THR A 24 22.03 1.87 5.09
N PHE A 25 23.15 2.59 5.00
CA PHE A 25 23.67 3.41 6.10
C PHE A 25 22.56 4.28 6.74
N GLU A 26 21.74 4.94 5.92
CA GLU A 26 20.64 5.79 6.39
C GLU A 26 19.57 5.01 7.17
N SER A 27 19.24 3.78 6.71
CA SER A 27 18.29 2.92 7.41
C SER A 27 18.80 2.50 8.78
N ARG A 28 20.07 2.06 8.86
CA ARG A 28 20.72 1.66 10.12
C ARG A 28 20.90 2.83 11.08
N ALA A 29 21.32 4.00 10.57
CA ALA A 29 21.43 5.22 11.38
C ALA A 29 20.08 5.65 11.97
N LYS A 30 19.01 5.56 11.17
CA LYS A 30 17.63 5.84 11.63
C LYS A 30 17.15 4.84 12.68
N GLN A 31 17.48 3.56 12.54
CA GLN A 31 17.16 2.54 13.55
C GLN A 31 17.86 2.83 14.88
N ILE A 32 19.14 3.23 14.86
CA ILE A 32 19.89 3.60 16.07
C ILE A 32 19.27 4.85 16.71
N ALA A 33 18.92 5.87 15.94
CA ALA A 33 18.24 7.07 16.45
C ALA A 33 16.89 6.73 17.12
N ASN A 34 16.08 5.90 16.49
CA ASN A 34 14.82 5.42 17.07
C ASN A 34 15.02 4.57 18.34
N LYS A 35 16.14 3.81 18.40
CA LYS A 35 16.52 3.02 19.60
C LYS A 35 16.82 3.94 20.78
N ILE A 36 17.56 5.04 20.55
CA ILE A 36 17.89 6.06 21.57
C ILE A 36 16.60 6.73 22.09
N GLU A 37 15.71 7.14 21.19
CA GLU A 37 14.43 7.75 21.55
C GLU A 37 13.57 6.79 22.40
N LYS A 38 13.49 5.53 21.99
CA LYS A 38 12.73 4.49 22.68
C LYS A 38 13.30 4.21 24.10
N ILE A 39 14.62 4.13 24.23
CA ILE A 39 15.30 3.97 25.54
C ILE A 39 14.92 5.12 26.46
N THR A 40 15.08 6.36 26.00
CA THR A 40 14.81 7.56 26.79
C THR A 40 13.34 7.60 27.22
N LYS A 41 12.41 7.27 26.32
CA LYS A 41 10.98 7.24 26.60
C LYS A 41 10.61 6.16 27.62
N GLN A 42 11.13 4.94 27.45
CA GLN A 42 10.85 3.82 28.37
C GLN A 42 11.35 4.12 29.79
N GLU A 43 12.58 4.62 29.95
CA GLU A 43 13.14 4.93 31.27
C GLU A 43 12.39 6.09 31.94
N LYS A 44 11.95 7.11 31.19
CA LYS A 44 11.08 8.18 31.71
C LYS A 44 9.71 7.67 32.16
N GLU A 45 9.10 6.75 31.41
CA GLU A 45 7.83 6.13 31.80
C GLU A 45 7.98 5.28 33.04
N THR A 46 9.09 4.57 33.19
CA THR A 46 9.39 3.79 34.40
C THR A 46 9.60 4.70 35.59
N LEU A 47 10.42 5.76 35.44
CA LEU A 47 10.61 6.75 36.51
C LEU A 47 9.28 7.35 36.95
N LYS A 48 8.38 7.69 36.02
CA LYS A 48 7.06 8.24 36.35
C LYS A 48 6.25 7.28 37.24
N LYS A 49 6.27 5.98 36.94
CA LYS A 49 5.58 4.97 37.73
C LYS A 49 6.17 4.85 39.14
N GLU A 50 7.50 4.80 39.25
CA GLU A 50 8.19 4.69 40.54
C GLU A 50 7.97 5.94 41.42
N VAL A 51 7.96 7.12 40.81
CA VAL A 51 7.64 8.39 41.48
C VAL A 51 6.17 8.40 41.95
N GLU A 52 5.24 7.84 41.17
CA GLU A 52 3.84 7.72 41.57
C GLU A 52 3.66 6.78 42.74
N GLU A 53 4.38 5.65 42.80
CA GLU A 53 4.39 4.74 43.96
C GLU A 53 4.89 5.45 45.22
N ILE A 54 5.91 6.29 45.14
CA ILE A 54 6.38 7.11 46.25
C ILE A 54 5.31 8.12 46.69
N ASN A 55 4.60 8.76 45.74
CA ASN A 55 3.52 9.67 46.07
C ASN A 55 2.36 8.96 46.82
N VAL A 56 2.04 7.73 46.44
CA VAL A 56 1.03 6.91 47.11
C VAL A 56 1.49 6.57 48.55
N GLN A 57 2.77 6.21 48.75
CA GLN A 57 3.31 5.94 50.10
C GLN A 57 3.29 7.21 50.97
N LEU A 58 3.57 8.39 50.39
CA LEU A 58 3.49 9.66 51.09
C LEU A 58 2.04 10.00 51.47
N SER A 59 1.09 9.84 50.55
CA SER A 59 -0.34 10.11 50.84
C SER A 59 -0.93 9.19 51.89
N ASN A 60 -0.44 7.94 51.96
CA ASN A 60 -0.85 6.96 52.96
C ASN A 60 -0.12 7.12 54.31
N GLY A 61 0.74 8.12 54.45
CA GLY A 61 1.48 8.37 55.70
C GLY A 61 2.56 7.35 56.01
N VAL A 62 2.96 6.50 55.05
CA VAL A 62 3.99 5.47 55.21
C VAL A 62 5.40 6.06 55.30
N ILE A 63 5.61 7.20 54.60
CA ILE A 63 6.88 7.91 54.56
C ILE A 63 6.67 9.41 54.79
N THR A 64 7.68 10.09 55.30
CA THR A 64 7.67 11.55 55.47
C THR A 64 7.97 12.28 54.17
N GLY A 65 7.62 13.57 54.05
CA GLY A 65 7.89 14.40 52.88
C GLY A 65 9.39 14.43 52.52
N GLU A 66 10.24 14.60 53.51
CA GLU A 66 11.71 14.61 53.35
C GLU A 66 12.25 13.27 52.80
N GLN A 67 11.69 12.15 53.31
CA GLN A 67 12.05 10.82 52.82
C GLN A 67 11.55 10.60 51.37
N ALA A 68 10.37 11.11 51.03
CA ALA A 68 9.84 11.03 49.67
C ALA A 68 10.71 11.80 48.67
N ASP A 69 11.13 13.04 49.01
CA ASP A 69 11.97 13.87 48.13
C ASP A 69 13.35 13.25 47.95
N LYS A 70 13.94 12.71 49.00
CA LYS A 70 15.22 11.99 48.92
C LYS A 70 15.13 10.80 47.99
N ARG A 71 14.11 9.93 48.17
CA ARG A 71 13.90 8.76 47.31
C ARG A 71 13.64 9.10 45.85
N LYS A 72 12.85 10.16 45.56
CA LYS A 72 12.59 10.62 44.20
C LYS A 72 13.88 11.10 43.51
N LYS A 73 14.76 11.81 44.25
CA LYS A 73 16.04 12.27 43.76
C LYS A 73 16.98 11.08 43.46
N GLU A 74 17.08 10.10 44.38
CA GLU A 74 17.90 8.92 44.16
C GLU A 74 17.42 8.09 42.96
N LEU A 75 16.09 7.96 42.77
CA LEU A 75 15.53 7.30 41.59
C LEU A 75 15.81 8.06 40.27
N ALA A 76 15.68 9.36 40.29
CA ALA A 76 15.98 10.19 39.12
C ALA A 76 17.45 10.09 38.70
N GLU A 77 18.38 10.12 39.69
CA GLU A 77 19.82 9.95 39.45
C GLU A 77 20.13 8.54 38.92
N ALA A 78 19.55 7.48 39.53
CA ALA A 78 19.73 6.11 39.04
C ALA A 78 19.23 5.92 37.60
N ARG A 79 18.06 6.48 37.28
CA ARG A 79 17.51 6.42 35.91
C ARG A 79 18.33 7.22 34.91
N ALA A 80 18.88 8.37 35.33
CA ALA A 80 19.78 9.15 34.49
C ALA A 80 21.04 8.37 34.11
N VAL A 81 21.66 7.68 35.06
CA VAL A 81 22.82 6.82 34.79
C VAL A 81 22.48 5.68 33.82
N ILE A 82 21.35 5.02 34.00
CA ILE A 82 20.89 3.94 33.12
C ILE A 82 20.63 4.46 31.69
N ILE A 83 20.03 5.65 31.57
CA ILE A 83 19.83 6.29 30.26
C ILE A 83 21.17 6.60 29.58
N GLU A 84 22.11 7.21 30.34
CA GLU A 84 23.42 7.57 29.84
C GLU A 84 24.20 6.34 29.36
N GLU A 85 24.21 5.26 30.13
CA GLU A 85 24.87 4.00 29.75
C GLU A 85 24.28 3.41 28.45
N LYS A 86 22.95 3.26 28.39
CA LYS A 86 22.27 2.70 27.24
C LYS A 86 22.39 3.58 25.99
N VAL A 87 22.36 4.89 26.14
CA VAL A 87 22.54 5.86 25.04
C VAL A 87 23.98 5.83 24.56
N THR A 88 24.96 5.75 25.46
CA THR A 88 26.38 5.64 25.10
C THR A 88 26.65 4.38 24.26
N LEU A 89 26.06 3.26 24.62
CA LEU A 89 26.18 2.04 23.80
C LEU A 89 25.60 2.24 22.39
N ALA A 90 24.43 2.89 22.26
CA ALA A 90 23.84 3.18 20.97
C ALA A 90 24.63 4.22 20.15
N GLN A 91 25.26 5.19 20.83
CA GLN A 91 26.18 6.16 20.19
C GLN A 91 27.45 5.49 19.66
N ASN A 92 28.02 4.54 20.41
CA ASN A 92 29.16 3.77 19.94
C ASN A 92 28.80 2.95 18.70
N GLU A 93 27.60 2.33 18.69
CA GLU A 93 27.06 1.61 17.54
C GLU A 93 26.93 2.54 16.30
N LEU A 94 26.52 3.80 16.50
CA LEU A 94 26.46 4.81 15.45
C LEU A 94 27.85 5.23 14.98
N ASN A 95 28.80 5.44 15.89
CA ASN A 95 30.18 5.79 15.55
C ASN A 95 30.86 4.68 14.74
N ASP A 96 30.67 3.42 15.13
CA ASP A 96 31.18 2.28 14.39
C ASP A 96 30.56 2.21 12.98
N LEU A 97 29.27 2.50 12.86
CA LEU A 97 28.59 2.54 11.58
C LEU A 97 29.15 3.66 10.68
N VAL A 98 29.41 4.84 11.24
CA VAL A 98 30.06 5.97 10.54
C VAL A 98 31.47 5.59 10.10
N GLN A 99 32.26 4.96 10.99
CA GLN A 99 33.62 4.51 10.66
C GLN A 99 33.61 3.48 9.52
N GLN A 100 32.68 2.51 9.55
CA GLN A 100 32.51 1.54 8.45
C GLN A 100 32.17 2.22 7.13
N LYS A 101 31.42 3.34 7.17
CA LYS A 101 31.13 4.13 5.98
C LYS A 101 32.37 4.85 5.45
N VAL A 102 33.14 5.47 6.34
CA VAL A 102 34.39 6.18 6.00
C VAL A 102 35.45 5.22 5.46
N ASP A 103 35.55 4.01 6.04
CA ASP A 103 36.48 2.96 5.60
C ASP A 103 36.07 2.28 4.27
N GLY A 104 34.94 2.68 3.67
CA GLY A 104 34.42 2.08 2.44
C GLY A 104 33.97 0.61 2.58
N LYS A 105 33.85 0.10 3.81
CA LYS A 105 33.41 -1.26 4.11
C LYS A 105 31.91 -1.46 3.88
N LEU A 106 31.11 -0.40 3.96
CA LEU A 106 29.73 -0.38 3.52
C LEU A 106 29.73 -0.09 2.01
N LYS A 107 29.42 -1.08 1.21
CA LYS A 107 29.16 -0.89 -0.22
C LYS A 107 27.92 -0.01 -0.33
N GLU A 108 28.12 1.29 -0.56
CA GLU A 108 27.04 2.14 -1.03
C GLU A 108 26.60 1.56 -2.37
N GLN A 109 25.39 1.09 -2.43
CA GLN A 109 24.71 1.01 -3.71
C GLN A 109 24.61 2.46 -4.17
N ASP A 110 25.37 2.76 -5.22
CA ASP A 110 25.50 4.08 -5.84
C ASP A 110 24.12 4.75 -5.88
N SER A 111 23.84 5.63 -4.93
CA SER A 111 22.57 6.35 -4.80
C SER A 111 22.34 7.34 -5.95
N THR A 112 23.31 7.44 -6.86
CA THR A 112 23.19 8.15 -8.15
C THR A 112 22.30 7.41 -9.15
N LYS A 113 21.91 6.14 -8.85
CA LYS A 113 20.89 5.39 -9.58
C LYS A 113 19.57 5.21 -8.81
N LYS A 114 19.30 6.01 -7.79
CA LYS A 114 17.91 6.25 -7.40
C LYS A 114 17.25 6.86 -8.63
N GLY A 115 16.35 6.09 -9.24
CA GLY A 115 15.46 6.57 -10.26
C GLY A 115 14.71 7.80 -9.73
N ARG A 116 15.36 8.94 -9.78
CA ARG A 116 14.73 10.23 -9.66
C ARG A 116 13.78 10.25 -10.85
N LEU A 117 12.50 10.17 -10.59
CA LEU A 117 11.46 10.56 -11.54
C LEU A 117 11.70 12.08 -11.78
N ILE A 118 12.73 12.38 -12.55
CA ILE A 118 12.91 13.71 -13.11
C ILE A 118 11.96 13.73 -14.29
N ILE A 119 10.76 14.24 -14.06
CA ILE A 119 9.87 14.65 -15.15
C ILE A 119 10.57 15.86 -15.77
N HIS A 120 11.46 15.62 -16.69
CA HIS A 120 11.98 16.65 -17.57
C HIS A 120 10.86 17.03 -18.55
N TRP A 121 10.19 18.10 -18.23
CA TRP A 121 9.37 18.85 -19.19
C TRP A 121 10.28 19.68 -20.08
N ASP A 122 11.16 19.03 -20.82
CA ASP A 122 11.99 19.72 -21.81
C ASP A 122 11.22 19.81 -23.11
N LYS A 123 10.65 20.99 -23.36
CA LYS A 123 9.90 21.29 -24.59
C LYS A 123 10.73 21.16 -25.87
N ASN A 124 12.05 21.00 -25.78
CA ASN A 124 12.96 21.00 -26.92
C ASN A 124 13.42 19.62 -27.39
N ASP A 125 13.03 18.52 -26.71
CA ASP A 125 13.41 17.15 -27.13
C ASP A 125 12.50 16.51 -28.20
N TRP A 126 11.60 17.26 -28.81
CA TRP A 126 10.69 16.76 -29.86
C TRP A 126 11.38 16.36 -31.18
N HIS A 127 12.68 16.62 -31.31
CA HIS A 127 13.46 16.32 -32.50
C HIS A 127 14.65 15.36 -32.30
N LYS A 128 14.76 14.68 -31.15
CA LYS A 128 15.73 13.58 -31.06
C LYS A 128 15.31 12.48 -32.01
N LYS A 129 16.11 12.29 -33.08
CA LYS A 129 16.05 11.15 -34.00
C LYS A 129 15.70 9.90 -33.22
N ASP A 130 14.55 9.30 -33.54
CA ASP A 130 14.09 8.02 -33.00
C ASP A 130 15.18 6.96 -33.21
N SER A 131 16.10 6.83 -32.23
CA SER A 131 17.01 5.71 -32.24
C SER A 131 16.12 4.47 -32.03
N ILE A 132 16.02 3.63 -33.06
CA ILE A 132 15.22 2.41 -33.01
C ILE A 132 15.87 1.48 -31.99
N ARG A 133 15.49 1.64 -30.73
CA ARG A 133 15.84 0.70 -29.65
C ARG A 133 14.72 -0.33 -29.53
N GLY A 134 15.04 -1.59 -29.71
CA GLY A 134 14.16 -2.70 -29.40
C GLY A 134 14.03 -2.87 -27.88
N GLU A 135 12.86 -3.25 -27.46
CA GLU A 135 12.59 -3.61 -26.06
C GLU A 135 12.97 -5.09 -25.83
N LYS A 136 13.27 -5.42 -24.57
CA LYS A 136 13.45 -6.79 -24.14
C LYS A 136 12.14 -7.56 -24.30
N ARG A 137 12.21 -8.89 -24.39
CA ARG A 137 11.02 -9.76 -24.49
C ARG A 137 10.04 -9.55 -23.32
N THR A 138 10.56 -9.25 -22.15
CA THR A 138 9.79 -8.89 -20.96
C THR A 138 10.20 -7.49 -20.53
N THR A 139 9.23 -6.60 -20.43
CA THR A 139 9.38 -5.23 -19.90
C THR A 139 8.67 -5.10 -18.56
N SER A 140 9.18 -4.25 -17.69
CA SER A 140 8.51 -3.89 -16.43
C SER A 140 7.81 -2.55 -16.63
N GLN A 141 6.60 -2.44 -16.09
CA GLN A 141 5.75 -1.27 -16.25
C GLN A 141 5.19 -0.85 -14.88
N PHE A 142 5.18 0.45 -14.61
CA PHE A 142 4.39 0.99 -13.53
C PHE A 142 2.95 1.18 -14.03
N VAL A 143 1.98 0.69 -13.26
CA VAL A 143 0.56 0.79 -13.58
C VAL A 143 -0.12 1.68 -12.57
N PHE A 144 -0.92 2.60 -13.08
CA PHE A 144 -1.84 3.39 -12.27
C PHE A 144 -3.22 3.34 -12.93
N ALA A 145 -4.26 3.06 -12.12
CA ALA A 145 -5.64 3.14 -12.57
C ALA A 145 -6.50 3.86 -11.54
N ALA A 146 -7.48 4.59 -12.03
CA ALA A 146 -8.46 5.28 -11.21
C ALA A 146 -9.81 5.36 -11.93
N GLY A 147 -10.89 5.33 -11.19
CA GLY A 147 -12.23 5.43 -11.76
C GLY A 147 -13.32 5.33 -10.71
N LEU A 148 -14.51 5.09 -11.20
CA LEU A 148 -15.70 4.90 -10.39
C LEU A 148 -15.90 3.42 -10.09
N ASN A 149 -16.46 3.12 -8.94
CA ASN A 149 -16.95 1.80 -8.59
C ASN A 149 -18.35 1.87 -7.98
N ASN A 150 -19.07 0.79 -8.12
CA ASN A 150 -20.39 0.62 -7.54
C ASN A 150 -20.60 -0.86 -7.17
N ILE A 151 -21.72 -1.16 -6.58
CA ILE A 151 -22.11 -2.49 -6.16
C ILE A 151 -23.19 -3.03 -7.10
N ILE A 152 -23.08 -4.30 -7.45
CA ILE A 152 -24.13 -5.09 -8.10
C ILE A 152 -24.62 -6.12 -7.08
N ALA A 153 -25.93 -6.16 -6.86
CA ALA A 153 -26.59 -7.20 -6.09
C ALA A 153 -27.82 -7.66 -6.86
N ASP A 154 -28.06 -8.96 -6.87
CA ASP A 154 -29.15 -9.61 -7.61
C ASP A 154 -29.20 -9.25 -9.12
N GLY A 155 -28.03 -8.97 -9.71
CA GLY A 155 -27.87 -8.59 -11.11
C GLY A 155 -28.15 -7.11 -11.42
N GLU A 156 -28.50 -6.31 -10.41
CA GLU A 156 -28.82 -4.88 -10.56
C GLU A 156 -27.79 -3.98 -9.90
N LEU A 157 -27.52 -2.84 -10.51
CA LEU A 157 -26.69 -1.78 -9.92
C LEU A 157 -27.40 -1.16 -8.72
N GLN A 158 -26.73 -1.16 -7.57
CA GLN A 158 -27.26 -0.64 -6.30
C GLN A 158 -27.05 0.89 -6.15
N ASP A 159 -27.47 1.67 -7.14
CA ASP A 159 -27.32 3.14 -7.14
C ASP A 159 -28.21 3.86 -6.11
N SER A 160 -29.32 3.24 -5.69
CA SER A 160 -30.13 3.72 -4.57
C SER A 160 -29.41 3.60 -3.21
N ASN A 161 -28.54 2.60 -3.07
CA ASN A 161 -27.81 2.31 -1.84
C ASN A 161 -26.43 2.98 -1.82
N TYR A 162 -25.81 3.18 -2.98
CA TYR A 162 -24.45 3.67 -3.13
C TYR A 162 -24.35 4.82 -4.14
N LYS A 163 -23.61 5.86 -3.79
CA LYS A 163 -23.42 7.04 -4.65
C LYS A 163 -22.55 6.67 -5.85
N PHE A 164 -23.12 6.72 -7.05
CA PHE A 164 -22.39 6.43 -8.28
C PHE A 164 -21.16 7.35 -8.47
N MET A 165 -21.35 8.67 -8.45
CA MET A 165 -20.25 9.65 -8.62
C MET A 165 -19.40 9.84 -7.36
N GLY A 166 -19.75 9.22 -6.27
CA GLY A 166 -19.03 9.35 -4.99
C GLY A 166 -18.10 8.18 -4.68
N SER A 167 -18.42 7.02 -5.21
CA SER A 167 -17.64 5.80 -5.02
C SER A 167 -16.56 5.70 -6.09
N HIS A 168 -15.34 5.37 -5.69
CA HIS A 168 -14.20 5.38 -6.61
C HIS A 168 -13.16 4.36 -6.20
N PHE A 169 -12.41 3.87 -7.18
CA PHE A 169 -11.26 3.02 -6.96
C PHE A 169 -9.96 3.69 -7.40
N TYR A 170 -8.87 3.25 -6.77
CA TYR A 170 -7.50 3.52 -7.20
C TYR A 170 -6.73 2.21 -7.18
N GLU A 171 -5.89 2.01 -8.16
CA GLU A 171 -4.99 0.87 -8.23
C GLU A 171 -3.63 1.34 -8.71
N TRP A 172 -2.57 0.90 -8.07
CA TRP A 172 -1.21 1.17 -8.51
C TRP A 172 -0.31 -0.01 -8.18
N GLY A 173 0.64 -0.27 -9.06
CA GLY A 173 1.53 -1.41 -8.91
C GLY A 173 2.53 -1.52 -10.03
N PHE A 174 3.20 -2.65 -10.04
CA PHE A 174 4.16 -3.00 -11.06
C PHE A 174 3.71 -4.26 -11.79
N THR A 175 3.77 -4.22 -13.12
CA THR A 175 3.47 -5.36 -13.96
C THR A 175 4.64 -5.67 -14.89
N TYR A 176 4.79 -6.94 -15.21
CA TYR A 176 5.65 -7.42 -16.27
C TYR A 176 4.80 -7.69 -17.50
N ASN A 177 5.27 -7.24 -18.64
CA ASN A 177 4.66 -7.48 -19.94
C ASN A 177 5.61 -8.35 -20.74
N SER A 178 5.27 -9.62 -20.95
CA SER A 178 6.10 -10.62 -21.62
C SER A 178 5.50 -10.99 -22.97
N ARG A 179 6.21 -10.66 -24.05
CA ARG A 179 5.83 -11.06 -25.40
C ARG A 179 5.91 -12.57 -25.55
N LEU A 180 4.80 -13.22 -25.91
CA LEU A 180 4.71 -14.66 -26.04
C LEU A 180 5.26 -15.17 -27.35
N MET A 181 4.96 -14.48 -28.45
CA MET A 181 5.40 -14.87 -29.79
C MET A 181 6.85 -14.40 -30.06
N LYS A 182 7.63 -15.25 -30.76
CA LYS A 182 9.03 -14.94 -31.08
C LYS A 182 9.16 -13.84 -32.12
N ASN A 183 8.36 -13.91 -33.17
CA ASN A 183 8.45 -13.08 -34.38
C ASN A 183 7.28 -12.11 -34.52
N ASP A 184 6.38 -12.06 -33.58
CA ASP A 184 5.21 -11.20 -33.59
C ASP A 184 5.03 -10.48 -32.24
N ASN A 185 4.45 -9.30 -32.29
CA ASN A 185 4.19 -8.47 -31.12
C ASN A 185 2.73 -8.55 -30.66
N LEU A 186 1.90 -9.36 -31.31
CA LEU A 186 0.47 -9.35 -31.06
C LEU A 186 0.11 -9.85 -29.67
N LEU A 187 0.76 -10.90 -29.18
CA LEU A 187 0.31 -11.60 -27.95
C LEU A 187 1.33 -11.46 -26.81
N HIS A 188 0.83 -10.95 -25.66
CA HIS A 188 1.61 -10.74 -24.46
C HIS A 188 0.93 -11.36 -23.24
N ALA A 189 1.71 -11.88 -22.31
CA ALA A 189 1.27 -12.18 -20.95
C ALA A 189 1.66 -10.99 -20.04
N LYS A 190 0.66 -10.42 -19.39
CA LYS A 190 0.85 -9.31 -18.46
C LYS A 190 0.45 -9.75 -17.04
N TYR A 191 1.38 -9.64 -16.11
CA TYR A 191 1.20 -10.10 -14.73
C TYR A 191 2.00 -9.21 -13.77
N GLY A 192 1.57 -9.14 -12.52
CA GLY A 192 2.26 -8.27 -11.57
C GLY A 192 1.68 -8.28 -10.16
N LEU A 193 1.95 -7.20 -9.45
CA LEU A 193 1.47 -6.96 -8.09
C LEU A 193 0.96 -5.54 -7.98
N SER A 194 -0.25 -5.37 -7.46
CA SER A 194 -0.89 -4.05 -7.30
C SER A 194 -1.53 -3.91 -5.93
N LEU A 195 -1.55 -2.67 -5.43
CA LEU A 195 -2.41 -2.25 -4.33
C LEU A 195 -3.68 -1.63 -4.91
N MET A 196 -4.82 -2.19 -4.56
CA MET A 196 -6.14 -1.76 -5.00
C MET A 196 -6.93 -1.17 -3.83
N TYR A 197 -7.48 0.01 -4.03
CA TYR A 197 -8.27 0.75 -3.06
C TYR A 197 -9.69 0.90 -3.59
N ASN A 198 -10.65 0.23 -2.99
CA ASN A 198 -12.07 0.37 -3.29
C ASN A 198 -12.73 1.26 -2.23
N ASN A 199 -13.35 2.33 -2.67
CA ASN A 199 -14.08 3.25 -1.80
C ASN A 199 -15.55 3.24 -2.22
N ILE A 200 -16.44 2.91 -1.29
CA ILE A 200 -17.87 2.89 -1.50
C ILE A 200 -18.51 3.93 -0.58
N ARG A 201 -19.45 4.69 -1.11
CA ARG A 201 -20.14 5.76 -0.36
C ARG A 201 -21.64 5.47 -0.32
N PRO A 202 -22.18 5.13 0.86
CA PRO A 202 -23.61 4.98 1.04
C PRO A 202 -24.40 6.28 0.76
N THR A 203 -25.64 6.11 0.34
CA THR A 203 -26.63 7.17 0.20
C THR A 203 -27.42 7.36 1.52
N ASN A 204 -28.32 8.33 1.57
CA ASN A 204 -29.34 8.50 2.61
C ASN A 204 -28.83 8.50 4.04
N ASN A 205 -27.69 9.19 4.29
CA ASN A 205 -27.10 9.32 5.62
C ASN A 205 -26.79 7.98 6.31
N ARG A 206 -26.46 6.94 5.53
CA ARG A 206 -26.21 5.60 6.06
C ARG A 206 -24.73 5.36 6.31
N SER A 207 -24.47 4.45 7.23
CA SER A 207 -23.14 3.92 7.56
C SER A 207 -23.20 2.41 7.72
N PHE A 208 -22.07 1.75 7.57
CA PHE A 208 -21.96 0.31 7.77
C PHE A 208 -21.90 -0.02 9.26
N VAL A 209 -22.73 -0.97 9.69
CA VAL A 209 -22.81 -1.45 11.07
C VAL A 209 -22.64 -2.98 11.05
N VAL A 210 -21.79 -3.49 11.94
CA VAL A 210 -21.58 -4.93 12.09
C VAL A 210 -22.62 -5.48 13.05
N ASN A 211 -23.46 -6.40 12.56
CA ASN A 211 -24.52 -7.09 13.30
C ASN A 211 -24.22 -8.61 13.30
N GLY A 212 -23.39 -9.06 14.25
CA GLY A 212 -22.88 -10.45 14.26
C GLY A 212 -22.05 -10.75 13.02
N ASP A 213 -22.46 -11.74 12.25
CA ASP A 213 -21.75 -12.17 11.04
C ASP A 213 -22.15 -11.35 9.79
N GLN A 214 -23.09 -10.39 9.92
CA GLN A 214 -23.52 -9.54 8.83
C GLN A 214 -23.06 -8.10 9.00
N THR A 215 -22.94 -7.40 7.90
CA THR A 215 -22.65 -5.96 7.86
C THR A 215 -23.73 -5.24 7.06
N ASP A 216 -24.52 -4.46 7.77
CA ASP A 216 -25.70 -3.80 7.25
C ASP A 216 -25.48 -2.32 7.01
N LEU A 217 -26.34 -1.71 6.17
CA LEU A 217 -26.42 -0.28 5.97
C LEU A 217 -27.53 0.31 6.85
N GLU A 218 -27.15 1.03 7.91
CA GLU A 218 -28.08 1.68 8.83
C GLU A 218 -28.02 3.21 8.72
N ILE A 219 -29.15 3.86 8.99
CA ILE A 219 -29.23 5.32 9.07
C ILE A 219 -28.40 5.79 10.27
N ASN A 220 -27.43 6.64 10.03
CA ASN A 220 -26.62 7.19 11.10
C ASN A 220 -27.38 8.25 11.88
N PRO A 221 -27.35 8.25 13.23
CA PRO A 221 -28.05 9.24 14.04
C PRO A 221 -27.55 10.68 13.85
N VAL A 222 -26.30 10.83 13.41
CA VAL A 222 -25.69 12.12 13.10
C VAL A 222 -25.80 12.40 11.61
N ASN A 223 -26.05 13.67 11.24
CA ASN A 223 -26.09 14.07 9.83
C ASN A 223 -24.68 14.09 9.22
N LEU A 224 -24.37 13.06 8.43
CA LEU A 224 -23.06 12.87 7.83
C LEU A 224 -22.88 13.72 6.57
N LYS A 225 -21.83 14.51 6.52
CA LYS A 225 -21.35 15.17 5.29
C LYS A 225 -20.68 14.14 4.36
N GLU A 226 -20.05 13.13 4.92
CA GLU A 226 -19.42 12.05 4.19
C GLU A 226 -19.46 10.75 4.99
N SER A 227 -19.99 9.69 4.37
CA SER A 227 -19.79 8.30 4.78
C SER A 227 -19.02 7.59 3.69
N ARG A 228 -17.92 6.93 4.03
CA ARG A 228 -17.07 6.23 3.07
C ARG A 228 -16.54 4.95 3.69
N PHE A 229 -16.79 3.85 3.01
CA PHE A 229 -16.18 2.56 3.32
C PHE A 229 -15.02 2.29 2.38
N ARG A 230 -13.85 1.99 2.92
CA ARG A 230 -12.63 1.76 2.15
C ARG A 230 -12.05 0.39 2.45
N ASN A 231 -11.87 -0.40 1.41
CA ASN A 231 -11.13 -1.65 1.43
C ASN A 231 -9.85 -1.52 0.62
N VAL A 232 -8.78 -2.08 1.14
CA VAL A 232 -7.46 -2.13 0.50
C VAL A 232 -7.08 -3.57 0.29
N TYR A 233 -6.75 -3.91 -0.94
CA TYR A 233 -6.35 -5.26 -1.34
C TYR A 233 -4.96 -5.26 -1.94
N LEU A 234 -4.19 -6.30 -1.65
CA LEU A 234 -2.99 -6.65 -2.38
C LEU A 234 -3.38 -7.70 -3.41
N VAL A 235 -3.26 -7.36 -4.70
CA VAL A 235 -3.76 -8.18 -5.80
C VAL A 235 -2.67 -8.56 -6.78
N LEU A 236 -2.82 -9.74 -7.38
CA LEU A 236 -2.02 -10.27 -8.46
C LEU A 236 -2.88 -10.23 -9.74
N PRO A 237 -2.77 -9.19 -10.57
CA PRO A 237 -3.43 -9.14 -11.86
C PRO A 237 -2.71 -10.05 -12.87
N VAL A 238 -3.48 -10.74 -13.71
CA VAL A 238 -2.97 -11.54 -14.83
C VAL A 238 -3.86 -11.30 -16.05
N HIS A 239 -3.27 -10.84 -17.15
CA HIS A 239 -3.99 -10.57 -18.39
C HIS A 239 -3.27 -11.19 -19.59
N LEU A 240 -4.05 -11.61 -20.56
CA LEU A 240 -3.60 -11.81 -21.92
C LEU A 240 -3.85 -10.51 -22.68
N GLU A 241 -2.77 -9.88 -23.16
CA GLU A 241 -2.83 -8.61 -23.88
C GLU A 241 -2.55 -8.84 -25.36
N PHE A 242 -3.40 -8.26 -26.21
CA PHE A 242 -3.20 -8.15 -27.65
C PHE A 242 -2.69 -6.75 -27.95
N ASP A 243 -1.43 -6.64 -28.33
CA ASP A 243 -0.77 -5.38 -28.70
C ASP A 243 -0.59 -5.30 -30.21
N PHE A 244 -1.30 -4.40 -30.85
CA PHE A 244 -1.27 -4.18 -32.31
C PHE A 244 -0.10 -3.29 -32.75
N THR A 245 0.90 -3.09 -31.92
CA THR A 245 2.11 -2.35 -32.26
C THR A 245 2.95 -3.15 -33.25
N LYS A 246 3.08 -2.63 -34.47
CA LYS A 246 3.87 -3.28 -35.52
C LYS A 246 5.36 -3.26 -35.18
N PRO A 247 6.07 -4.38 -35.38
CA PRO A 247 7.53 -4.40 -35.30
C PRO A 247 8.15 -3.46 -36.33
N LYS A 248 9.31 -2.93 -36.03
CA LYS A 248 10.09 -2.09 -36.98
C LYS A 248 11.31 -2.87 -37.44
N GLU A 249 11.63 -2.78 -38.70
CA GLU A 249 12.84 -3.33 -39.27
C GLU A 249 13.87 -2.24 -39.57
N LYS A 250 15.11 -2.49 -39.23
CA LYS A 250 16.25 -1.65 -39.52
C LYS A 250 17.51 -2.50 -39.61
N ASP A 251 18.29 -2.29 -40.67
CA ASP A 251 19.55 -2.99 -40.89
C ASP A 251 19.42 -4.52 -40.84
N GLY A 252 18.33 -5.09 -41.39
CA GLY A 252 18.03 -6.52 -41.38
C GLY A 252 17.67 -7.10 -40.03
N LYS A 253 17.46 -6.26 -39.00
CA LYS A 253 17.04 -6.68 -37.65
C LYS A 253 15.65 -6.19 -37.32
N THR A 254 14.82 -7.05 -36.77
CA THR A 254 13.47 -6.73 -36.29
C THR A 254 13.52 -6.22 -34.85
N TYR A 255 12.91 -5.06 -34.62
CA TYR A 255 12.82 -4.41 -33.32
C TYR A 255 11.37 -4.39 -32.85
N PHE A 256 11.15 -4.91 -31.66
CA PHE A 256 9.84 -4.93 -31.03
C PHE A 256 9.73 -3.80 -30.00
N ARG A 257 8.55 -3.18 -29.95
CA ARG A 257 8.15 -2.19 -28.94
C ARG A 257 6.76 -2.53 -28.44
N THR A 258 6.43 -2.17 -27.21
CA THR A 258 5.10 -2.34 -26.65
C THR A 258 4.37 -1.01 -26.56
N HIS A 259 3.06 -1.05 -26.55
CA HIS A 259 2.17 0.09 -26.30
C HIS A 259 2.45 1.31 -27.20
N LYS A 260 2.65 1.10 -28.50
CA LYS A 260 2.74 2.21 -29.47
C LYS A 260 1.53 2.31 -30.39
N SER A 261 0.56 1.39 -30.22
CA SER A 261 -0.68 1.32 -31.01
C SER A 261 -1.86 0.99 -30.10
N PHE A 262 -2.95 0.56 -30.73
CA PHE A 262 -4.12 0.00 -30.06
C PHE A 262 -3.76 -1.28 -29.33
N ARG A 263 -4.41 -1.52 -28.17
CA ARG A 263 -4.24 -2.73 -27.40
C ARG A 263 -5.53 -3.13 -26.67
N PHE A 264 -5.69 -4.39 -26.46
CA PHE A 264 -6.80 -4.98 -25.71
C PHE A 264 -6.26 -6.04 -24.77
N GLY A 265 -6.70 -6.02 -23.52
CA GLY A 265 -6.32 -7.02 -22.52
C GLY A 265 -7.55 -7.62 -21.86
N ILE A 266 -7.51 -8.92 -21.66
CA ILE A 266 -8.52 -9.67 -20.95
C ILE A 266 -7.86 -10.60 -19.94
N GLY A 267 -8.45 -10.71 -18.75
CA GLY A 267 -7.90 -11.55 -17.69
C GLY A 267 -8.65 -11.39 -16.39
N GLY A 268 -7.93 -11.51 -15.31
CA GLY A 268 -8.49 -11.39 -13.98
C GLY A 268 -7.44 -11.03 -12.96
N TYR A 269 -7.87 -11.04 -11.72
CA TYR A 269 -7.02 -10.80 -10.56
C TYR A 269 -7.48 -11.63 -9.38
N ALA A 270 -6.54 -11.90 -8.50
CA ALA A 270 -6.82 -12.49 -7.20
C ALA A 270 -5.97 -11.78 -6.14
N GLY A 271 -6.44 -11.70 -4.91
CA GLY A 271 -5.73 -11.00 -3.86
C GLY A 271 -6.32 -11.19 -2.48
N ILE A 272 -5.73 -10.51 -1.53
CA ILE A 272 -6.11 -10.56 -0.13
C ILE A 272 -6.47 -9.16 0.40
N ASN A 273 -7.42 -9.10 1.31
CA ASN A 273 -7.73 -7.88 2.03
C ASN A 273 -6.60 -7.56 3.00
N VAL A 274 -6.07 -6.33 2.90
CA VAL A 274 -5.02 -5.85 3.80
C VAL A 274 -5.61 -4.95 4.88
N LYS A 275 -6.72 -4.26 4.57
CA LYS A 275 -7.31 -3.30 5.49
C LYS A 275 -8.70 -2.88 5.07
N SER A 276 -9.61 -2.88 6.03
CA SER A 276 -10.93 -2.29 5.90
C SER A 276 -11.12 -1.16 6.91
N LYS A 277 -11.84 -0.12 6.53
CA LYS A 277 -12.16 1.01 7.41
C LYS A 277 -13.35 1.81 6.92
N GLN A 278 -14.09 2.36 7.86
CA GLN A 278 -15.12 3.36 7.62
C GLN A 278 -14.63 4.75 8.03
N ILE A 279 -14.91 5.75 7.22
CA ILE A 279 -14.57 7.15 7.43
C ILE A 279 -15.89 7.94 7.44
N LEU A 280 -16.21 8.55 8.57
CA LEU A 280 -17.39 9.37 8.75
C LEU A 280 -16.95 10.82 8.98
N LYS A 281 -17.56 11.77 8.27
CA LYS A 281 -17.37 13.20 8.52
C LYS A 281 -18.71 13.83 8.79
N PHE A 282 -18.78 14.63 9.82
CA PHE A 282 -19.96 15.38 10.19
C PHE A 282 -19.56 16.75 10.76
N GLU A 283 -20.53 17.62 10.89
CA GLU A 283 -20.36 18.97 11.41
C GLU A 283 -21.40 19.17 12.51
N GLU A 284 -20.95 19.60 13.66
CA GLU A 284 -21.78 19.88 14.84
C GLU A 284 -21.21 21.12 15.52
N ASP A 285 -22.08 22.09 15.83
CA ASP A 285 -21.72 23.37 16.41
C ASP A 285 -20.58 24.12 15.68
N ASP A 286 -20.62 24.15 14.35
CA ASP A 286 -19.62 24.72 13.46
C ASP A 286 -18.22 24.00 13.53
N LEU A 287 -18.12 22.92 14.29
CA LEU A 287 -16.93 22.10 14.39
C LEU A 287 -16.99 20.93 13.41
N LYS A 288 -15.87 20.67 12.72
CA LYS A 288 -15.74 19.59 11.75
C LYS A 288 -15.12 18.37 12.37
N TYR A 289 -15.86 17.29 12.41
CA TYR A 289 -15.41 16.01 12.95
C TYR A 289 -15.09 15.03 11.82
N LYS A 290 -14.04 14.25 12.04
CA LYS A 290 -13.67 13.11 11.18
C LYS A 290 -13.38 11.91 12.04
N THR A 291 -14.25 10.93 11.99
CA THR A 291 -14.07 9.64 12.66
C THR A 291 -13.58 8.60 11.67
N THR A 292 -12.59 7.80 12.05
CA THR A 292 -12.09 6.68 11.25
C THR A 292 -12.14 5.43 12.09
N ILE A 293 -13.04 4.53 11.74
CA ILE A 293 -13.25 3.26 12.40
C ILE A 293 -12.57 2.18 11.55
N LYS A 294 -11.61 1.48 12.11
CA LYS A 294 -10.92 0.35 11.49
C LYS A 294 -11.49 -0.93 12.07
N GLY A 295 -11.79 -1.89 11.22
CA GLY A 295 -12.33 -3.18 11.61
C GLY A 295 -12.37 -4.11 10.42
N ASP A 296 -12.71 -5.32 10.68
CA ASP A 296 -12.89 -6.37 9.68
C ASP A 296 -14.18 -6.12 8.87
N TYR A 297 -15.28 -5.72 9.52
CA TYR A 297 -16.60 -5.52 8.88
C TYR A 297 -17.09 -6.75 8.11
N ASN A 298 -16.71 -7.95 8.52
CA ASN A 298 -17.04 -9.20 7.82
C ASN A 298 -16.71 -9.16 6.31
N VAL A 299 -15.70 -8.35 5.93
CA VAL A 299 -15.24 -8.25 4.55
C VAL A 299 -14.53 -9.54 4.14
N ASN A 300 -14.77 -9.99 2.93
CA ASN A 300 -14.06 -11.13 2.40
C ASN A 300 -12.54 -10.93 2.44
N ASN A 301 -11.85 -11.82 3.12
CA ASN A 301 -10.39 -11.79 3.22
C ASN A 301 -9.69 -12.06 1.90
N PHE A 302 -10.37 -12.72 0.99
CA PHE A 302 -9.89 -13.03 -0.35
C PHE A 302 -10.77 -12.36 -1.39
N ILE A 303 -10.15 -11.79 -2.43
CA ILE A 303 -10.84 -11.19 -3.56
C ILE A 303 -10.35 -11.84 -4.85
N TYR A 304 -11.26 -12.10 -5.77
CA TYR A 304 -10.94 -12.49 -7.13
C TYR A 304 -12.00 -11.98 -8.11
N GLY A 305 -11.57 -11.68 -9.32
CA GLY A 305 -12.46 -11.08 -10.29
C GLY A 305 -11.91 -11.12 -11.71
N LEU A 306 -12.77 -10.70 -12.63
CA LEU A 306 -12.44 -10.51 -14.03
C LEU A 306 -12.09 -9.06 -14.29
N SER A 307 -11.21 -8.85 -15.25
CA SER A 307 -10.87 -7.50 -15.69
C SER A 307 -10.50 -7.49 -17.18
N SER A 308 -10.85 -6.39 -17.83
CA SER A 308 -10.51 -6.15 -19.22
C SER A 308 -10.19 -4.69 -19.43
N TYR A 309 -9.34 -4.42 -20.41
CA TYR A 309 -9.04 -3.05 -20.82
C TYR A 309 -8.87 -2.95 -22.33
N ILE A 310 -9.21 -1.78 -22.84
CA ILE A 310 -9.04 -1.41 -24.24
C ILE A 310 -8.38 -0.04 -24.29
N GLY A 311 -7.33 0.13 -25.06
CA GLY A 311 -6.60 1.37 -25.04
C GLY A 311 -5.72 1.64 -26.24
N TYR A 312 -5.17 2.83 -26.24
CA TYR A 312 -4.23 3.31 -27.22
C TYR A 312 -3.00 3.85 -26.54
N LYS A 313 -1.84 3.36 -26.90
CA LYS A 313 -0.56 3.66 -26.23
C LYS A 313 -0.62 3.32 -24.74
N GLU A 314 -0.27 4.27 -23.89
CA GLU A 314 -0.19 4.10 -22.43
C GLU A 314 -1.56 4.15 -21.72
N LEU A 315 -2.60 4.72 -22.40
CA LEU A 315 -3.92 4.97 -21.82
C LEU A 315 -4.92 3.90 -22.23
N SER A 316 -5.71 3.39 -21.28
CA SER A 316 -6.77 2.42 -21.52
C SER A 316 -8.03 2.75 -20.70
N LEU A 317 -9.17 2.41 -21.24
CA LEU A 317 -10.40 2.23 -20.48
C LEU A 317 -10.31 0.87 -19.78
N TYR A 318 -10.61 0.80 -18.49
CA TYR A 318 -10.41 -0.37 -17.64
C TYR A 318 -11.70 -0.74 -16.91
N LEU A 319 -12.16 -1.96 -17.10
CA LEU A 319 -13.33 -2.54 -16.46
C LEU A 319 -12.89 -3.67 -15.53
N LYS A 320 -13.47 -3.73 -14.33
CA LYS A 320 -13.27 -4.81 -13.35
C LYS A 320 -14.61 -5.25 -12.76
N TYR A 321 -14.71 -6.51 -12.45
CA TYR A 321 -15.84 -7.10 -11.75
C TYR A 321 -15.36 -8.15 -10.76
N ASP A 322 -15.68 -7.94 -9.47
CA ASP A 322 -15.40 -8.90 -8.41
C ASP A 322 -16.37 -10.08 -8.50
N LEU A 323 -15.87 -11.30 -8.62
CA LEU A 323 -16.68 -12.52 -8.71
C LEU A 323 -17.16 -13.01 -7.34
N ASN A 324 -16.44 -12.67 -6.28
CA ASN A 324 -16.89 -12.93 -4.93
C ASN A 324 -17.51 -11.68 -4.29
N PRO A 325 -18.47 -11.86 -3.39
CA PRO A 325 -19.14 -10.74 -2.72
C PRO A 325 -18.17 -9.97 -1.80
N LEU A 326 -18.51 -8.73 -1.52
CA LEU A 326 -17.76 -7.84 -0.64
C LEU A 326 -17.70 -8.36 0.80
N PHE A 327 -18.85 -8.80 1.32
CA PHE A 327 -18.99 -9.35 2.67
C PHE A 327 -19.15 -10.88 2.62
N GLN A 328 -18.64 -11.58 3.65
CA GLN A 328 -18.60 -13.04 3.68
C GLN A 328 -20.01 -13.64 3.80
N ASP A 329 -20.75 -13.25 4.81
CA ASP A 329 -21.96 -13.92 5.26
C ASP A 329 -23.25 -13.10 5.11
N ASN A 330 -23.17 -11.96 4.41
CA ASN A 330 -24.37 -11.17 4.14
C ASN A 330 -25.39 -11.95 3.32
N LEU A 331 -26.66 -11.80 3.65
CA LEU A 331 -27.79 -12.42 2.95
C LEU A 331 -27.84 -11.97 1.49
N VAL A 332 -27.66 -10.67 1.25
CA VAL A 332 -27.55 -10.10 -0.09
C VAL A 332 -26.08 -10.13 -0.53
N LYS A 333 -25.82 -10.77 -1.66
CA LYS A 333 -24.47 -10.88 -2.22
C LYS A 333 -24.14 -9.65 -3.05
N GLU A 334 -23.30 -8.80 -2.51
CA GLU A 334 -22.89 -7.52 -3.08
C GLU A 334 -21.53 -7.65 -3.77
N ASN A 335 -21.49 -7.55 -5.09
CA ASN A 335 -20.28 -7.65 -5.90
C ASN A 335 -19.86 -6.27 -6.40
N ASN A 336 -18.60 -5.95 -6.32
CA ASN A 336 -18.09 -4.65 -6.76
C ASN A 336 -17.82 -4.65 -8.27
N ILE A 337 -18.25 -3.59 -8.95
CA ILE A 337 -17.93 -3.30 -10.35
C ILE A 337 -17.19 -1.98 -10.43
N SER A 338 -16.16 -1.90 -11.27
CA SER A 338 -15.36 -0.69 -11.42
C SER A 338 -15.12 -0.38 -12.89
N LEU A 339 -15.24 0.90 -13.24
CA LEU A 339 -14.93 1.42 -14.57
C LEU A 339 -14.05 2.67 -14.43
N GLY A 340 -12.95 2.72 -15.16
CA GLY A 340 -12.03 3.86 -15.06
C GLY A 340 -10.97 3.88 -16.15
N LEU A 341 -9.98 4.72 -15.91
CA LEU A 341 -8.81 4.87 -16.76
C LEU A 341 -7.62 4.15 -16.15
N ARG A 342 -6.83 3.53 -17.00
CA ARG A 342 -5.60 2.83 -16.65
C ARG A 342 -4.46 3.37 -17.49
N PHE A 343 -3.35 3.67 -16.83
CA PHE A 343 -2.09 4.12 -17.41
C PHE A 343 -1.03 3.05 -17.17
N ASP A 344 -0.36 2.64 -18.24
CA ASP A 344 0.75 1.71 -18.20
C ASP A 344 2.02 2.44 -18.64
N PHE A 345 2.87 2.81 -17.69
CA PHE A 345 4.13 3.53 -17.94
C PHE A 345 5.27 2.54 -18.14
N ASN A 346 5.94 2.66 -19.29
CA ASN A 346 7.05 1.80 -19.72
C ASN A 346 8.39 2.47 -19.42
#